data_c7a87e05bc8a75a1dd1626477ba55f66
#
_entry.id   c7a87e05bc8a75a1dd1626477ba55f66
#
_cell.length_a   1.000
_cell.length_b   1.000
_cell.length_c   1.000
_cell.angle_alpha   90.00
_cell.angle_beta   90.00
_cell.angle_gamma   90.00
#
_symmetry.space_group_name_H-M   'P 1'
#
loop_
_entity.id
_entity.type
_entity.pdbx_description
1 polymer ?
#
loop_
_entity_poly.entity_id
_entity_poly.type
_entity_poly.pdbx_seq_one_letter_code
_entity_poly.pdbx_strand_id
1 'polypeptide(L)'
;MSVKLLVLYPTPTDPEQFDRRYEREHLPMGKATLVGATGLASHRILGAPGGKSPFARLTEISFPTLKAVQECAALPGVQKTMANAVEISTGGAPHFMIVEQEG
;
A
#
# COMPACT_ATOMS: atom_id res chain seq x y z
N MET A 1 -12.59 -8.58 14.76
CA MET A 1 -11.22 -8.03 14.78
C MET A 1 -10.82 -7.76 13.35
N SER A 2 -10.43 -6.54 13.03
CA SER A 2 -10.00 -6.25 11.66
C SER A 2 -8.48 -6.19 11.58
N VAL A 3 -7.97 -6.75 10.50
CA VAL A 3 -6.55 -6.78 10.19
C VAL A 3 -6.34 -5.97 8.92
N LYS A 4 -5.28 -5.20 8.88
CA LYS A 4 -4.96 -4.39 7.70
C LYS A 4 -3.53 -4.62 7.27
N LEU A 5 -3.35 -4.66 5.97
CA LEU A 5 -2.03 -4.54 5.36
C LEU A 5 -1.84 -3.06 5.01
N LEU A 6 -0.79 -2.46 5.56
CA LEU A 6 -0.44 -1.07 5.29
C LEU A 6 0.76 -1.02 4.37
N VAL A 7 0.69 -0.16 3.37
CA VAL A 7 1.83 0.12 2.51
C VAL A 7 2.14 1.61 2.61
N LEU A 8 3.34 1.93 3.07
CA LEU A 8 3.77 3.30 3.31
C LEU A 8 4.91 3.64 2.35
N TYR A 9 4.69 4.64 1.51
CA TYR A 9 5.64 5.04 0.47
C TYR A 9 6.44 6.25 0.90
N PRO A 10 7.79 6.15 0.95
CA PRO A 10 8.64 7.33 1.15
C PRO A 10 8.38 8.39 0.08
N THR A 11 8.64 9.65 0.42
CA THR A 11 8.45 10.74 -0.51
C THR A 11 9.24 10.49 -1.80
N PRO A 12 8.57 10.41 -2.96
CA PRO A 12 9.22 10.07 -4.23
C PRO A 12 10.10 11.21 -4.73
N THR A 13 11.06 10.86 -5.59
CA THR A 13 11.94 11.86 -6.23
C THR A 13 11.18 12.70 -7.24
N ASP A 14 10.14 12.14 -7.87
CA ASP A 14 9.24 12.84 -8.79
C ASP A 14 7.80 12.53 -8.37
N PRO A 15 7.16 13.41 -7.55
CA PRO A 15 5.82 13.16 -7.05
C PRO A 15 4.76 13.01 -8.14
N GLU A 16 4.85 13.77 -9.22
CA GLU A 16 3.87 13.68 -10.32
C GLU A 16 3.95 12.34 -11.04
N GLN A 17 5.16 11.85 -11.30
CA GLN A 17 5.35 10.55 -11.94
C GLN A 17 4.86 9.43 -11.03
N PHE A 18 5.17 9.52 -9.73
CA PHE A 18 4.70 8.54 -8.75
C PHE A 18 3.17 8.47 -8.74
N ASP A 19 2.50 9.63 -8.67
CA ASP A 19 1.04 9.70 -8.63
C ASP A 19 0.42 9.07 -9.88
N ARG A 20 0.97 9.35 -11.07
CA ARG A 20 0.50 8.76 -12.32
C ARG A 20 0.65 7.25 -12.33
N ARG A 21 1.83 6.75 -11.96
CA ARG A 21 2.09 5.31 -11.94
C ARG A 21 1.26 4.60 -10.88
N TYR A 22 1.12 5.22 -9.71
CA TYR A 22 0.29 4.67 -8.64
C TYR A 22 -1.17 4.55 -9.07
N GLU A 23 -1.74 5.60 -9.63
CA GLU A 23 -3.17 5.64 -10.01
C GLU A 23 -3.48 4.81 -11.26
N ARG A 24 -2.61 4.86 -12.26
CA ARG A 24 -2.88 4.24 -13.57
C ARG A 24 -2.34 2.82 -13.70
N GLU A 25 -1.33 2.48 -12.96
CA GLU A 25 -0.64 1.19 -13.07
C GLU A 25 -0.83 0.34 -11.83
N HIS A 26 -0.40 0.84 -10.67
CA HIS A 26 -0.35 0.06 -9.44
C HIS A 26 -1.72 -0.21 -8.83
N LEU A 27 -2.55 0.82 -8.68
CA LEU A 27 -3.86 0.69 -8.03
C LEU A 27 -4.78 -0.30 -8.79
N PRO A 28 -4.86 -0.26 -10.14
CA PRO A 28 -5.61 -1.28 -10.87
C PRO A 28 -5.07 -2.69 -10.67
N MET A 29 -3.74 -2.87 -10.60
CA MET A 29 -3.15 -4.17 -10.28
C MET A 29 -3.60 -4.68 -8.91
N GLY A 30 -3.57 -3.80 -7.91
CA GLY A 30 -4.02 -4.15 -6.56
C GLY A 30 -5.47 -4.58 -6.54
N LYS A 31 -6.34 -3.80 -7.16
CA LYS A 31 -7.78 -4.12 -7.24
C LYS A 31 -8.04 -5.45 -7.92
N ALA A 32 -7.22 -5.83 -8.90
CA ALA A 32 -7.40 -7.08 -9.64
C ALA A 32 -6.83 -8.31 -8.90
N THR A 33 -5.86 -8.13 -8.00
CA THR A 33 -5.08 -9.25 -7.44
C THR A 33 -5.30 -9.50 -5.95
N LEU A 34 -5.86 -8.54 -5.20
CA LEU A 34 -6.00 -8.65 -3.73
C LEU A 34 -7.20 -9.51 -3.33
N VAL A 35 -7.08 -10.81 -3.58
CA VAL A 35 -8.11 -11.78 -3.24
C VAL A 35 -8.26 -11.88 -1.72
N GLY A 36 -9.50 -11.85 -1.23
CA GLY A 36 -9.81 -11.92 0.19
C GLY A 36 -9.86 -10.57 0.90
N ALA A 37 -9.44 -9.51 0.25
CA ALA A 37 -9.54 -8.16 0.81
C ALA A 37 -11.01 -7.72 0.87
N THR A 38 -11.38 -7.06 1.97
CA THR A 38 -12.72 -6.53 2.20
C THR A 38 -12.82 -5.03 1.96
N GLY A 39 -11.67 -4.37 1.79
CA GLY A 39 -11.64 -2.93 1.50
C GLY A 39 -10.25 -2.48 1.12
N LEU A 40 -10.19 -1.35 0.44
CA LEU A 40 -8.95 -0.69 0.06
C LEU A 40 -9.16 0.80 0.17
N ALA A 41 -8.29 1.49 0.91
CA ALA A 41 -8.30 2.93 1.02
C ALA A 41 -6.90 3.48 0.76
N SER A 42 -6.82 4.51 -0.06
CA SER A 42 -5.56 5.16 -0.37
C SER A 42 -5.57 6.58 0.17
N HIS A 43 -4.50 6.96 0.85
CA HIS A 43 -4.38 8.27 1.47
C HIS A 43 -3.14 9.00 0.96
N ARG A 44 -3.33 10.23 0.54
CA ARG A 44 -2.21 11.13 0.27
C ARG A 44 -1.79 11.75 1.60
N ILE A 45 -0.51 11.66 1.93
CA ILE A 45 0.03 12.27 3.15
C ILE A 45 0.40 13.71 2.82
N LEU A 46 -0.26 14.66 3.48
CA LEU A 46 -0.10 16.08 3.20
C LEU A 46 1.08 16.70 3.97
N GLY A 47 1.49 16.07 5.07
CA GLY A 47 2.55 16.56 5.92
C GLY A 47 2.49 15.94 7.29
N ALA A 48 3.15 16.56 8.24
CA ALA A 48 3.12 16.20 9.65
C ALA A 48 2.85 17.47 10.48
N PRO A 49 2.40 17.34 11.73
CA PRO A 49 2.13 18.55 12.56
C PRO A 49 3.31 19.51 12.65
N GLY A 50 4.54 18.98 12.63
CA GLY A 50 5.76 19.79 12.70
C GLY A 50 6.36 20.17 11.36
N GLY A 51 5.68 19.89 10.23
CA GLY A 51 6.20 20.24 8.91
C GLY A 51 6.07 19.12 7.87
N LYS A 52 7.17 18.76 7.24
CA LYS A 52 7.16 17.74 6.18
C LYS A 52 7.13 16.33 6.75
N SER A 53 6.40 15.43 6.09
CA SER A 53 6.46 14.00 6.36
C SER A 53 7.52 13.35 5.48
N PRO A 54 8.26 12.33 5.98
CA PRO A 54 9.16 11.53 5.14
C PRO A 54 8.41 10.60 4.20
N PHE A 55 7.09 10.50 4.33
CA PHE A 55 6.26 9.63 3.53
C PHE A 55 5.20 10.43 2.79
N ALA A 56 4.82 9.97 1.59
CA ALA A 56 3.87 10.67 0.72
C ALA A 56 2.53 9.97 0.55
N ARG A 57 2.48 8.65 0.74
CA ARG A 57 1.27 7.87 0.47
C ARG A 57 1.15 6.71 1.46
N LEU A 58 -0.09 6.50 1.94
CA LEU A 58 -0.44 5.34 2.76
C LEU A 58 -1.59 4.60 2.06
N THR A 59 -1.41 3.31 1.81
CA THR A 59 -2.48 2.44 1.32
C THR A 59 -2.88 1.48 2.44
N GLU A 60 -4.17 1.39 2.72
CA GLU A 60 -4.72 0.46 3.70
C GLU A 60 -5.57 -0.58 2.98
N ILE A 61 -5.26 -1.85 3.20
CA ILE A 61 -6.02 -2.96 2.63
C ILE A 61 -6.58 -3.77 3.80
N SER A 62 -7.90 -3.89 3.86
CA SER A 62 -8.59 -4.54 4.97
C SER A 62 -8.83 -6.01 4.68
N PHE A 63 -8.65 -6.84 5.70
CA PHE A 63 -8.89 -8.29 5.64
C PHE A 63 -9.62 -8.73 6.90
N PRO A 64 -10.41 -9.83 6.85
CA PRO A 64 -11.11 -10.31 8.02
C PRO A 64 -10.20 -10.95 9.07
N THR A 65 -9.08 -11.56 8.64
CA THR A 65 -8.17 -12.29 9.53
C THR A 65 -6.73 -12.16 9.07
N LEU A 66 -5.80 -12.45 9.97
CA LEU A 66 -4.38 -12.56 9.64
C LEU A 66 -4.13 -13.65 8.59
N LYS A 67 -4.83 -14.78 8.70
CA LYS A 67 -4.71 -15.88 7.75
C LYS A 67 -5.07 -15.42 6.34
N ALA A 68 -6.12 -14.61 6.20
CA ALA A 68 -6.53 -14.07 4.90
C ALA A 68 -5.43 -13.18 4.28
N VAL A 69 -4.74 -12.36 5.10
CA VAL A 69 -3.59 -11.56 4.65
C VAL A 69 -2.48 -12.47 4.14
N GLN A 70 -2.13 -13.51 4.93
CA GLN A 70 -1.04 -14.41 4.59
C GLN A 70 -1.31 -15.20 3.31
N GLU A 71 -2.53 -15.69 3.14
CA GLU A 71 -2.94 -16.40 1.94
C GLU A 71 -2.91 -15.48 0.71
N CYS A 72 -3.39 -14.23 0.85
CA CYS A 72 -3.36 -13.25 -0.22
C CYS A 72 -1.91 -12.93 -0.63
N ALA A 73 -1.05 -12.66 0.34
CA ALA A 73 0.34 -12.30 0.08
C ALA A 73 1.13 -13.39 -0.63
N ALA A 74 0.73 -14.66 -0.48
CA ALA A 74 1.38 -15.79 -1.13
C ALA A 74 1.00 -15.96 -2.60
N LEU A 75 -0.04 -15.29 -3.08
CA LEU A 75 -0.51 -15.44 -4.46
C LEU A 75 0.49 -14.81 -5.45
N PRO A 76 0.78 -15.48 -6.58
CA PRO A 76 1.71 -14.93 -7.58
C PRO A 76 1.32 -13.56 -8.10
N GLY A 77 0.03 -13.30 -8.30
CA GLY A 77 -0.45 -11.99 -8.76
C GLY A 77 -0.19 -10.89 -7.74
N VAL A 78 -0.34 -11.19 -6.46
CA VAL A 78 -0.07 -10.25 -5.37
C VAL A 78 1.43 -9.98 -5.25
N GLN A 79 2.26 -10.99 -5.42
CA GLN A 79 3.72 -10.82 -5.41
C GLN A 79 4.18 -9.89 -6.53
N LYS A 80 3.56 -9.99 -7.72
CA LYS A 80 3.82 -9.06 -8.82
C LYS A 80 3.37 -7.65 -8.49
N THR A 81 2.23 -7.50 -7.83
CA THR A 81 1.71 -6.21 -7.38
C THR A 81 2.64 -5.59 -6.35
N MET A 82 3.15 -6.36 -5.40
CA MET A 82 4.13 -5.89 -4.43
C MET A 82 5.44 -5.46 -5.08
N ALA A 83 5.90 -6.22 -6.09
CA ALA A 83 7.09 -5.86 -6.86
C ALA A 83 6.88 -4.53 -7.61
N ASN A 84 5.68 -4.30 -8.14
CA ASN A 84 5.33 -3.02 -8.78
C ASN A 84 5.34 -1.87 -7.78
N ALA A 85 4.88 -2.10 -6.55
CA ALA A 85 4.96 -1.10 -5.47
C ALA A 85 6.41 -0.68 -5.23
N VAL A 86 7.33 -1.63 -5.19
CA VAL A 86 8.76 -1.36 -5.03
C VAL A 86 9.28 -0.56 -6.23
N GLU A 87 8.90 -0.94 -7.45
CA GLU A 87 9.35 -0.29 -8.67
C GLU A 87 8.94 1.18 -8.75
N ILE A 88 7.70 1.52 -8.38
CA ILE A 88 7.22 2.91 -8.43
C ILE A 88 7.72 3.76 -7.26
N SER A 89 8.26 3.16 -6.21
CA SER A 89 8.69 3.84 -4.99
C SER A 89 10.11 4.39 -5.14
N THR A 90 10.23 5.53 -5.82
CA THR A 90 11.54 6.11 -6.19
C THR A 90 12.25 6.80 -5.05
N GLY A 91 11.55 7.14 -3.97
CA GLY A 91 12.15 7.78 -2.79
C GLY A 91 12.73 6.81 -1.77
N GLY A 92 12.65 5.51 -2.04
CA GLY A 92 13.09 4.44 -1.15
C GLY A 92 12.09 3.29 -1.18
N ALA A 93 12.47 2.15 -0.62
CA ALA A 93 11.60 0.99 -0.59
C ALA A 93 10.31 1.29 0.21
N PRO A 94 9.15 0.84 -0.26
CA PRO A 94 7.92 0.99 0.52
C PRO A 94 7.97 0.10 1.76
N HIS A 95 7.26 0.52 2.80
CA HIS A 95 7.16 -0.25 4.04
C HIS A 95 5.84 -1.00 4.04
N PHE A 96 5.92 -2.33 4.17
CA PHE A 96 4.74 -3.19 4.27
C PHE A 96 4.58 -3.61 5.73
N MET A 97 3.40 -3.42 6.29
CA MET A 97 3.12 -3.77 7.69
C MET A 97 1.75 -4.42 7.80
N ILE A 98 1.66 -5.39 8.68
CA ILE A 98 0.37 -6.00 9.03
C ILE A 98 0.00 -5.49 10.42
N VAL A 99 -1.16 -4.87 10.54
CA VAL A 99 -1.64 -4.29 11.79
C VAL A 99 -2.99 -4.87 12.16
N GLU A 100 -3.24 -4.92 13.47
CA GLU A 100 -4.52 -5.30 14.03
C GLU A 100 -5.16 -4.07 14.64
N GLN A 101 -6.42 -3.83 14.31
CA GLN A 101 -7.14 -2.71 14.90
C GLN A 101 -7.58 -3.08 16.31
N GLU A 102 -7.21 -2.28 17.27
CA GLU A 102 -7.60 -2.40 18.68
C GLU A 102 -8.66 -1.36 19.00
N GLY A 103 -9.80 -1.80 19.43
CA GLY A 103 -10.88 -0.90 19.86
C GLY A 103 -11.75 -0.31 18.76
#